data_9f0d0c61de206c65b80673fac29cce20
#
_entry.id   9f0d0c61de206c65b80673fac29cce20
#
_cell.length_a   1.000
_cell.length_b   1.000
_cell.length_c   1.000
_cell.angle_alpha   90.00
_cell.angle_beta   90.00
_cell.angle_gamma   90.00
#
_symmetry.space_group_name_H-M   'P 1'
#
loop_
_entity.id
_entity.type
_entity.pdbx_description
1 polymer ?
#
loop_
_entity_poly.entity_id
_entity_poly.type
_entity_poly.pdbx_seq_one_letter_code
_entity_poly.pdbx_strand_id
1 'polypeptide(L)'
;GDVITYTIKIKNTGNSELNGVVIDDELSDINGELISLTTGPIFTSSTLGANTNFTTDPDTSVTTLQVGEEVTFTATFAVTQAAIDAGGVSNTASVTATADDGDNTAVSDEIDDNVITLINATPSLEVTKSAVVVDNGDNINGPGDTIQYTITVTNTGNVSLTGVNVVDTMVDDKGNAMTLTSPSSWSAVDIDAGDNYVFSGSYVITDADRYRASIINSAIATGYDPSGAEVSDEIDSPTTVSIAANPSIEVTKTAEIIEDGYTTTQLGDVIQYTISITNTGNTALTIT
;
A
#
# COMPACT_ATOMS: atom_id res chain seq x y z
N GLY A 1 3.50 13.18 14.43
CA GLY A 1 4.82 13.05 13.90
C GLY A 1 5.89 13.42 14.93
N ASP A 2 7.01 12.75 14.84
CA ASP A 2 8.17 13.04 15.66
C ASP A 2 8.80 14.37 15.23
N VAL A 3 9.53 15.01 16.15
CA VAL A 3 10.19 16.31 15.89
C VAL A 3 11.68 16.16 16.18
N ILE A 4 12.50 16.52 15.19
CA ILE A 4 13.94 16.66 15.36
C ILE A 4 14.22 18.10 15.82
N THR A 5 15.03 18.27 16.86
CA THR A 5 15.46 19.58 17.35
C THR A 5 16.95 19.72 17.16
N TYR A 6 17.34 20.75 16.43
CA TYR A 6 18.73 21.13 16.22
C TYR A 6 19.10 22.26 17.22
N THR A 7 20.30 22.18 17.75
CA THR A 7 20.86 23.22 18.62
C THR A 7 22.12 23.78 17.96
N ILE A 8 22.09 25.07 17.63
CA ILE A 8 23.19 25.79 17.01
C ILE A 8 23.82 26.70 18.06
N LYS A 9 25.13 26.59 18.24
CA LYS A 9 25.90 27.41 19.14
C LYS A 9 26.91 28.22 18.36
N ILE A 10 26.91 29.53 18.60
CA ILE A 10 27.87 30.46 17.99
C ILE A 10 28.66 31.13 19.10
N LYS A 11 29.96 31.07 19.00
CA LYS A 11 30.86 31.68 19.96
C LYS A 11 31.83 32.63 19.29
N ASN A 12 31.92 33.88 19.78
CA ASN A 12 32.96 34.77 19.37
C ASN A 12 34.29 34.39 20.06
N THR A 13 35.16 33.76 19.32
CA THR A 13 36.52 33.36 19.78
C THR A 13 37.60 34.39 19.46
N GLY A 14 37.21 35.47 18.79
CA GLY A 14 38.10 36.56 18.40
C GLY A 14 38.42 37.55 19.54
N ASN A 15 39.03 38.67 19.18
CA ASN A 15 39.43 39.77 20.09
C ASN A 15 38.66 41.07 19.81
N SER A 16 37.71 41.04 18.87
CA SER A 16 36.82 42.17 18.53
C SER A 16 35.37 41.73 18.63
N GLU A 17 34.46 42.66 18.92
CA GLU A 17 33.02 42.44 18.84
C GLU A 17 32.61 42.11 17.41
N LEU A 18 31.64 41.26 17.24
CA LEU A 18 31.04 40.91 15.93
C LEU A 18 29.69 41.59 15.79
N ASN A 19 29.47 42.24 14.65
CA ASN A 19 28.23 42.92 14.30
C ASN A 19 27.52 42.21 13.16
N GLY A 20 26.17 42.26 13.15
CA GLY A 20 25.36 41.72 12.08
C GLY A 20 25.58 40.23 11.88
N VAL A 21 25.63 39.48 12.96
CA VAL A 21 25.76 38.01 12.92
C VAL A 21 24.52 37.41 12.31
N VAL A 22 24.65 36.73 11.18
CA VAL A 22 23.56 36.06 10.45
C VAL A 22 23.82 34.54 10.40
N ILE A 23 22.81 33.76 10.71
CA ILE A 23 22.82 32.28 10.60
C ILE A 23 22.11 31.90 9.34
N ASP A 24 22.71 31.01 8.57
CA ASP A 24 22.09 30.27 7.48
C ASP A 24 22.05 28.78 7.88
N ASP A 25 20.84 28.24 8.02
CA ASP A 25 20.58 26.85 8.49
C ASP A 25 19.83 26.11 7.41
N GLU A 26 20.53 25.20 6.75
CA GLU A 26 20.00 24.43 5.60
C GLU A 26 19.71 22.98 6.00
N LEU A 27 18.49 22.53 5.71
CA LEU A 27 18.05 21.15 5.89
C LEU A 27 17.82 20.50 4.53
N SER A 28 18.32 19.29 4.36
CA SER A 28 18.03 18.44 3.22
C SER A 28 17.66 17.03 3.68
N ASP A 29 17.08 16.22 2.79
CA ASP A 29 17.08 14.77 3.01
C ASP A 29 18.53 14.23 2.82
N ILE A 30 18.73 12.94 3.15
CA ILE A 30 20.06 12.33 3.01
C ILE A 30 20.49 12.14 1.54
N ASN A 31 19.58 12.35 0.56
CA ASN A 31 19.86 12.31 -0.86
C ASN A 31 20.20 13.71 -1.43
N GLY A 32 20.12 14.76 -0.59
CA GLY A 32 20.47 16.14 -0.93
C GLY A 32 19.30 16.99 -1.45
N GLU A 33 18.05 16.51 -1.35
CA GLU A 33 16.88 17.32 -1.69
C GLU A 33 16.55 18.28 -0.55
N LEU A 34 16.45 19.57 -0.86
CA LEU A 34 16.22 20.62 0.16
C LEU A 34 14.83 20.48 0.80
N ILE A 35 14.80 20.60 2.13
CA ILE A 35 13.60 20.53 2.96
C ILE A 35 13.50 21.81 3.79
N SER A 36 12.29 22.31 4.02
CA SER A 36 12.10 23.45 4.94
C SER A 36 12.04 22.99 6.40
N LEU A 37 12.74 23.69 7.27
CA LEU A 37 12.55 23.58 8.72
C LEU A 37 11.10 23.90 9.09
N THR A 38 10.59 23.26 10.14
CA THR A 38 9.26 23.60 10.72
C THR A 38 9.32 24.92 11.45
N THR A 39 10.39 25.14 12.22
CA THR A 39 10.76 26.44 12.78
C THR A 39 12.22 26.69 12.49
N GLY A 40 12.55 27.87 11.97
CA GLY A 40 13.92 28.30 11.72
C GLY A 40 14.68 28.53 13.01
N PRO A 41 15.99 28.83 12.95
CA PRO A 41 16.77 29.12 14.16
C PRO A 41 16.15 30.22 15.00
N ILE A 42 15.80 29.90 16.25
CA ILE A 42 15.24 30.84 17.24
C ILE A 42 16.23 30.97 18.37
N PHE A 43 16.58 32.20 18.75
CA PHE A 43 17.45 32.50 19.89
C PHE A 43 16.87 31.87 21.17
N THR A 44 17.74 31.22 21.94
CA THR A 44 17.35 30.54 23.19
C THR A 44 18.10 31.12 24.41
N SER A 45 19.39 31.37 24.28
CA SER A 45 20.20 31.86 25.40
C SER A 45 21.52 32.50 24.97
N SER A 46 22.09 33.35 25.86
CA SER A 46 23.44 33.90 25.77
C SER A 46 24.18 33.70 27.09
N THR A 47 25.49 33.49 27.03
CA THR A 47 26.37 33.37 28.22
C THR A 47 26.60 34.68 28.98
N LEU A 48 26.38 35.84 28.34
CA LEU A 48 26.55 37.16 28.97
C LEU A 48 25.22 37.76 29.47
N GLY A 49 24.13 36.98 29.46
CA GLY A 49 22.81 37.44 29.87
C GLY A 49 22.06 38.15 28.73
N ALA A 50 20.84 38.63 29.02
CA ALA A 50 19.97 39.23 28.02
C ALA A 50 20.64 40.50 27.43
N ASN A 51 21.44 40.33 26.38
CA ASN A 51 21.78 41.43 25.49
C ASN A 51 20.54 41.64 24.60
N THR A 52 19.82 42.72 24.78
CA THR A 52 18.47 42.99 24.34
C THR A 52 18.33 43.33 22.84
N ASN A 53 19.33 42.98 22.03
CA ASN A 53 19.37 43.31 20.62
C ASN A 53 19.07 42.12 19.69
N PHE A 54 18.26 41.18 20.17
CA PHE A 54 17.69 40.14 19.29
C PHE A 54 16.36 40.64 18.72
N THR A 55 16.25 40.72 17.44
CA THR A 55 14.95 40.97 16.81
C THR A 55 14.07 39.69 16.97
N THR A 56 12.88 39.85 17.53
CA THR A 56 11.94 38.75 17.86
C THR A 56 11.12 38.27 16.69
N ASP A 57 11.49 38.60 15.46
CA ASP A 57 10.93 38.07 14.23
C ASP A 57 11.79 36.86 13.77
N PRO A 58 11.38 35.94 12.92
CA PRO A 58 12.15 34.75 12.54
C PRO A 58 13.52 35.08 11.92
N ASP A 59 14.16 36.01 12.46
CA ASP A 59 15.41 36.63 12.04
C ASP A 59 16.56 35.83 12.66
N THR A 60 17.24 35.10 11.81
CA THR A 60 18.47 34.36 12.03
C THR A 60 19.65 35.28 12.38
N SER A 61 19.41 36.51 12.89
CA SER A 61 20.45 37.51 13.10
C SER A 61 20.56 37.97 14.56
N VAL A 62 21.79 38.13 14.99
CA VAL A 62 22.20 38.80 16.25
C VAL A 62 22.87 40.11 15.88
N THR A 63 22.42 41.23 16.45
CA THR A 63 22.99 42.53 16.10
C THR A 63 24.45 42.63 16.53
N THR A 64 24.80 42.09 17.71
CA THR A 64 26.18 42.10 18.22
C THR A 64 26.49 40.84 19.01
N LEU A 65 27.73 40.33 18.91
CA LEU A 65 28.24 39.19 19.68
C LEU A 65 29.60 39.62 20.33
N GLN A 66 29.59 39.76 21.66
CA GLN A 66 30.74 40.20 22.43
C GLN A 66 31.91 39.21 22.40
N VAL A 67 33.11 39.65 22.63
CA VAL A 67 34.29 38.78 22.76
C VAL A 67 34.07 37.73 23.85
N GLY A 68 34.18 36.44 23.49
CA GLY A 68 33.99 35.30 24.39
C GLY A 68 32.54 34.93 24.63
N GLU A 69 31.58 35.69 24.12
CA GLU A 69 30.16 35.37 24.21
C GLU A 69 29.80 34.13 23.35
N GLU A 70 28.95 33.27 23.92
CA GLU A 70 28.32 32.16 23.21
C GLU A 70 26.80 32.37 23.23
N VAL A 71 26.17 32.29 22.07
CA VAL A 71 24.73 32.32 21.89
C VAL A 71 24.26 30.99 21.40
N THR A 72 23.05 30.59 21.81
CA THR A 72 22.41 29.33 21.43
C THR A 72 21.09 29.59 20.71
N PHE A 73 20.89 28.91 19.58
CA PHE A 73 19.65 28.87 18.82
C PHE A 73 19.12 27.45 18.76
N THR A 74 17.83 27.35 18.56
CA THR A 74 17.16 26.06 18.29
C THR A 74 16.37 26.15 17.00
N ALA A 75 16.44 25.11 16.18
CA ALA A 75 15.60 24.91 15.01
C ALA A 75 14.87 23.56 15.13
N THR A 76 13.70 23.41 14.51
CA THR A 76 12.95 22.17 14.58
C THR A 76 12.49 21.72 13.20
N PHE A 77 12.41 20.41 13.03
CA PHE A 77 11.84 19.77 11.85
C PHE A 77 10.84 18.69 12.28
N ALA A 78 9.57 18.84 11.90
CA ALA A 78 8.57 17.77 12.05
C ALA A 78 8.82 16.72 10.96
N VAL A 79 9.08 15.48 11.37
CA VAL A 79 9.39 14.39 10.45
C VAL A 79 8.23 14.16 9.49
N THR A 80 8.53 14.24 8.20
CA THR A 80 7.58 14.01 7.10
C THR A 80 7.72 12.61 6.52
N GLN A 81 6.71 12.14 5.78
CA GLN A 81 6.79 10.88 5.06
C GLN A 81 7.98 10.87 4.07
N ALA A 82 8.21 11.96 3.36
CA ALA A 82 9.35 12.09 2.45
C ALA A 82 10.71 11.89 3.14
N ALA A 83 10.88 12.42 4.36
CA ALA A 83 12.09 12.21 5.14
C ALA A 83 12.25 10.75 5.63
N ILE A 84 11.14 10.06 5.93
CA ILE A 84 11.14 8.62 6.26
C ILE A 84 11.52 7.81 5.03
N ASP A 85 10.91 8.10 3.89
CA ASP A 85 11.15 7.40 2.62
C ASP A 85 12.58 7.63 2.11
N ALA A 86 13.16 8.82 2.36
CA ALA A 86 14.57 9.09 2.08
C ALA A 86 15.54 8.36 3.03
N GLY A 87 15.07 7.91 4.22
CA GLY A 87 15.87 7.24 5.24
C GLY A 87 16.55 8.20 6.23
N GLY A 88 16.25 9.49 6.18
CA GLY A 88 16.78 10.49 7.11
C GLY A 88 16.96 11.89 6.53
N VAL A 89 17.52 12.76 7.35
CA VAL A 89 17.78 14.16 7.01
C VAL A 89 19.21 14.56 7.36
N SER A 90 19.72 15.56 6.67
CA SER A 90 21.04 16.18 6.86
C SER A 90 20.86 17.68 7.09
N ASN A 91 21.40 18.20 8.17
CA ASN A 91 21.34 19.62 8.50
C ASN A 91 22.75 20.21 8.56
N THR A 92 22.92 21.38 7.98
CA THR A 92 24.16 22.19 8.05
C THR A 92 23.83 23.62 8.46
N ALA A 93 24.75 24.29 9.11
CA ALA A 93 24.59 25.69 9.49
C ALA A 93 25.87 26.46 9.24
N SER A 94 25.73 27.66 8.70
CA SER A 94 26.81 28.61 8.55
C SER A 94 26.49 29.93 9.26
N VAL A 95 27.54 30.71 9.59
CA VAL A 95 27.41 32.01 10.19
C VAL A 95 28.28 33.02 9.48
N THR A 96 27.75 34.23 9.29
CA THR A 96 28.48 35.36 8.77
C THR A 96 28.34 36.56 9.72
N ALA A 97 29.38 37.36 9.83
CA ALA A 97 29.40 38.57 10.68
C ALA A 97 30.42 39.57 10.16
N THR A 98 30.47 40.77 10.81
CA THR A 98 31.48 41.78 10.56
C THR A 98 32.20 42.13 11.89
N ALA A 99 33.50 42.09 11.92
CA ALA A 99 34.26 42.49 13.12
C ALA A 99 34.25 44.01 13.30
N ASP A 100 34.08 44.48 14.56
CA ASP A 100 34.24 45.86 14.94
C ASP A 100 35.73 46.14 15.23
N ASP A 101 36.55 46.13 14.19
CA ASP A 101 38.01 46.30 14.24
C ASP A 101 38.48 47.59 13.56
N GLY A 102 37.53 48.46 13.16
CA GLY A 102 37.78 49.72 12.45
C GLY A 102 37.84 49.56 10.93
N ASP A 103 38.08 48.36 10.42
CA ASP A 103 38.11 48.04 8.97
C ASP A 103 36.84 47.28 8.53
N ASN A 104 35.97 46.88 9.47
CA ASN A 104 34.76 46.06 9.25
C ASN A 104 35.08 44.74 8.53
N THR A 105 36.05 44.02 9.03
CA THR A 105 36.49 42.75 8.44
C THR A 105 35.37 41.72 8.47
N ALA A 106 35.03 41.13 7.30
CA ALA A 106 34.05 40.07 7.20
C ALA A 106 34.59 38.79 7.86
N VAL A 107 33.75 38.12 8.62
CA VAL A 107 34.05 36.87 9.32
C VAL A 107 32.94 35.86 8.95
N SER A 108 33.32 34.63 8.67
CA SER A 108 32.38 33.51 8.43
C SER A 108 32.93 32.23 9.02
N ASP A 109 32.01 31.34 9.39
CA ASP A 109 32.32 30.00 9.85
C ASP A 109 31.16 29.06 9.44
N GLU A 110 31.46 27.81 9.29
CA GLU A 110 30.49 26.74 8.93
C GLU A 110 30.79 25.53 9.82
N ILE A 111 29.78 24.71 10.11
CA ILE A 111 30.01 23.46 10.85
C ILE A 111 30.90 22.54 10.01
N ASP A 112 31.86 21.87 10.64
CA ASP A 112 32.84 21.00 9.95
C ASP A 112 32.19 19.81 9.26
N ASP A 113 31.13 19.22 9.87
CA ASP A 113 30.39 18.09 9.37
C ASP A 113 28.87 18.31 9.48
N ASN A 114 28.12 17.89 8.47
CA ASN A 114 26.66 17.92 8.50
C ASN A 114 26.13 17.04 9.63
N VAL A 115 25.09 17.49 10.32
CA VAL A 115 24.37 16.70 11.32
C VAL A 115 23.38 15.78 10.62
N ILE A 116 23.74 14.49 10.49
CA ILE A 116 22.89 13.49 9.86
C ILE A 116 22.02 12.82 10.92
N THR A 117 20.71 12.83 10.73
CA THR A 117 19.73 12.10 11.55
C THR A 117 19.09 11.02 10.70
N LEU A 118 19.47 9.76 10.96
CA LEU A 118 18.89 8.61 10.26
C LEU A 118 17.50 8.28 10.78
N ILE A 119 16.60 7.94 9.87
CA ILE A 119 15.23 7.50 10.16
C ILE A 119 15.08 6.08 9.61
N ASN A 120 14.80 5.11 10.50
CA ASN A 120 14.73 3.72 10.09
C ASN A 120 13.49 3.43 9.26
N ALA A 121 13.68 2.90 8.07
CA ALA A 121 12.63 2.32 7.26
C ALA A 121 12.26 0.92 7.81
N THR A 122 10.97 0.67 7.93
CA THR A 122 10.39 -0.64 8.31
C THR A 122 9.28 -0.99 7.32
N PRO A 123 9.64 -1.37 6.07
CA PRO A 123 8.65 -1.72 5.06
C PRO A 123 7.92 -3.00 5.46
N SER A 124 6.59 -3.03 5.25
CA SER A 124 5.75 -4.19 5.55
C SER A 124 4.45 -4.14 4.77
N LEU A 125 4.00 -5.28 4.28
CA LEU A 125 2.69 -5.48 3.65
C LEU A 125 1.87 -6.47 4.47
N GLU A 126 0.54 -6.33 4.42
CA GLU A 126 -0.42 -7.33 4.85
C GLU A 126 -1.46 -7.51 3.73
N VAL A 127 -1.72 -8.76 3.34
CA VAL A 127 -2.74 -9.09 2.36
C VAL A 127 -3.85 -9.94 2.98
N THR A 128 -5.09 -9.55 2.75
CA THR A 128 -6.28 -10.31 3.15
C THR A 128 -7.17 -10.57 1.95
N LYS A 129 -7.93 -11.69 1.98
CA LYS A 129 -8.84 -12.05 0.90
C LYS A 129 -10.13 -12.60 1.43
N SER A 130 -11.25 -12.20 0.81
CA SER A 130 -12.59 -12.72 1.07
C SER A 130 -13.28 -13.10 -0.23
N ALA A 131 -14.28 -13.99 -0.10
CA ALA A 131 -15.11 -14.43 -1.21
C ALA A 131 -16.60 -14.39 -0.82
N VAL A 132 -17.45 -13.92 -1.74
CA VAL A 132 -18.91 -13.92 -1.60
C VAL A 132 -19.49 -14.54 -2.84
N VAL A 133 -20.41 -15.50 -2.68
CA VAL A 133 -21.16 -16.07 -3.79
C VAL A 133 -22.42 -15.23 -4.00
N VAL A 134 -22.58 -14.73 -5.23
CA VAL A 134 -23.81 -14.10 -5.70
C VAL A 134 -24.61 -15.18 -6.43
N ASP A 135 -25.65 -15.66 -5.77
CA ASP A 135 -26.56 -16.72 -6.23
C ASP A 135 -27.43 -16.24 -7.40
N ASN A 136 -27.63 -17.09 -8.39
CA ASN A 136 -28.43 -16.81 -9.58
C ASN A 136 -29.94 -16.87 -9.32
N GLY A 137 -30.37 -17.21 -8.10
CA GLY A 137 -31.78 -17.30 -7.64
C GLY A 137 -32.27 -18.71 -7.36
N ASP A 138 -31.38 -19.72 -7.43
CA ASP A 138 -31.75 -21.14 -7.16
C ASP A 138 -31.41 -21.59 -5.73
N ASN A 139 -30.72 -20.74 -4.94
CA ASN A 139 -30.24 -20.97 -3.58
C ASN A 139 -29.28 -22.16 -3.44
N ILE A 140 -28.51 -22.45 -4.49
CA ILE A 140 -27.55 -23.55 -4.54
C ILE A 140 -26.23 -23.01 -5.15
N ASN A 141 -25.14 -23.06 -4.42
CA ASN A 141 -23.85 -22.68 -4.99
C ASN A 141 -23.48 -23.62 -6.15
N GLY A 142 -23.60 -23.14 -7.38
CA GLY A 142 -23.42 -23.94 -8.56
C GLY A 142 -23.29 -23.19 -9.88
N PRO A 143 -23.42 -23.87 -11.01
CA PRO A 143 -23.32 -23.21 -12.31
C PRO A 143 -24.33 -22.07 -12.49
N GLY A 144 -23.84 -20.94 -12.96
CA GLY A 144 -24.61 -19.69 -13.11
C GLY A 144 -24.36 -18.67 -12.01
N ASP A 145 -23.84 -19.08 -10.86
CA ASP A 145 -23.46 -18.17 -9.78
C ASP A 145 -22.16 -17.46 -10.07
N THR A 146 -21.96 -16.35 -9.39
CA THR A 146 -20.71 -15.58 -9.47
C THR A 146 -20.04 -15.52 -8.10
N ILE A 147 -18.80 -15.98 -8.01
CA ILE A 147 -17.95 -15.74 -6.85
C ILE A 147 -17.31 -14.37 -7.03
N GLN A 148 -17.53 -13.48 -6.07
CA GLN A 148 -16.86 -12.19 -5.99
C GLN A 148 -15.75 -12.28 -4.96
N TYR A 149 -14.53 -11.94 -5.37
CA TYR A 149 -13.34 -11.89 -4.54
C TYR A 149 -12.98 -10.43 -4.24
N THR A 150 -12.65 -10.17 -2.99
CA THR A 150 -12.09 -8.89 -2.53
C THR A 150 -10.75 -9.19 -1.89
N ILE A 151 -9.68 -8.54 -2.40
CA ILE A 151 -8.33 -8.66 -1.88
C ILE A 151 -7.93 -7.28 -1.39
N THR A 152 -7.67 -7.15 -0.10
CA THR A 152 -7.19 -5.90 0.51
C THR A 152 -5.72 -6.03 0.80
N VAL A 153 -4.92 -5.13 0.25
CA VAL A 153 -3.48 -5.00 0.51
C VAL A 153 -3.27 -3.75 1.34
N THR A 154 -2.71 -3.91 2.53
CA THR A 154 -2.44 -2.81 3.47
C THR A 154 -0.93 -2.64 3.60
N ASN A 155 -0.44 -1.41 3.45
CA ASN A 155 0.91 -1.05 3.81
C ASN A 155 0.97 -0.86 5.33
N THR A 156 1.45 -1.86 6.05
CA THR A 156 1.59 -1.86 7.51
C THR A 156 2.93 -1.31 7.97
N GLY A 157 3.80 -0.95 7.02
CA GLY A 157 5.10 -0.34 7.27
C GLY A 157 5.03 1.17 7.51
N ASN A 158 6.21 1.79 7.66
CA ASN A 158 6.35 3.23 7.84
C ASN A 158 6.87 3.96 6.60
N VAL A 159 7.10 3.27 5.49
CA VAL A 159 7.55 3.82 4.20
C VAL A 159 6.50 3.60 3.13
N SER A 160 6.45 4.49 2.14
CA SER A 160 5.60 4.33 0.96
C SER A 160 6.06 3.13 0.13
N LEU A 161 5.12 2.36 -0.42
CA LEU A 161 5.41 1.23 -1.28
C LEU A 161 4.96 1.52 -2.70
N THR A 162 5.82 1.24 -3.67
CA THR A 162 5.56 1.46 -5.10
C THR A 162 5.36 0.15 -5.85
N GLY A 163 4.61 0.21 -6.94
CA GLY A 163 4.43 -0.94 -7.83
C GLY A 163 3.74 -2.12 -7.16
N VAL A 164 2.91 -1.89 -6.14
CA VAL A 164 2.20 -2.97 -5.43
C VAL A 164 1.27 -3.69 -6.39
N ASN A 165 1.47 -4.99 -6.54
CA ASN A 165 0.73 -5.85 -7.44
C ASN A 165 0.26 -7.11 -6.71
N VAL A 166 -0.80 -7.76 -7.23
CA VAL A 166 -1.36 -8.99 -6.69
C VAL A 166 -1.29 -10.09 -7.75
N VAL A 167 -0.76 -11.24 -7.33
CA VAL A 167 -0.84 -12.49 -8.09
C VAL A 167 -1.91 -13.37 -7.44
N ASP A 168 -2.98 -13.64 -8.19
CA ASP A 168 -4.10 -14.49 -7.78
C ASP A 168 -3.90 -15.92 -8.31
N THR A 169 -4.04 -16.89 -7.43
CA THR A 169 -3.90 -18.31 -7.79
C THR A 169 -5.16 -19.08 -7.40
N MET A 170 -5.93 -19.50 -8.40
CA MET A 170 -7.18 -20.23 -8.21
C MET A 170 -7.05 -21.67 -8.73
N VAL A 171 -7.54 -22.61 -7.93
CA VAL A 171 -7.54 -24.05 -8.26
C VAL A 171 -8.87 -24.70 -7.85
N ASP A 172 -9.17 -25.87 -8.46
CA ASP A 172 -10.25 -26.71 -7.99
C ASP A 172 -9.81 -27.63 -6.81
N ASP A 173 -10.76 -28.41 -6.29
CA ASP A 173 -10.54 -29.42 -5.23
C ASP A 173 -9.51 -30.52 -5.56
N LYS A 174 -9.07 -30.60 -6.83
CA LYS A 174 -8.07 -31.56 -7.32
C LYS A 174 -6.74 -30.90 -7.66
N GLY A 175 -6.63 -29.56 -7.44
CA GLY A 175 -5.44 -28.77 -7.74
C GLY A 175 -5.30 -28.37 -9.21
N ASN A 176 -6.34 -28.53 -10.04
CA ASN A 176 -6.28 -28.04 -11.42
C ASN A 176 -6.42 -26.52 -11.45
N ALA A 177 -5.54 -25.85 -12.20
CA ALA A 177 -5.54 -24.40 -12.32
C ALA A 177 -6.83 -23.87 -12.94
N MET A 178 -7.31 -22.75 -12.38
CA MET A 178 -8.46 -21.99 -12.83
C MET A 178 -8.06 -20.51 -12.96
N THR A 179 -8.84 -19.72 -13.67
CA THR A 179 -8.59 -18.28 -13.86
C THR A 179 -9.84 -17.47 -13.57
N LEU A 180 -9.67 -16.28 -13.01
CA LEU A 180 -10.78 -15.34 -12.83
C LEU A 180 -11.48 -15.04 -14.17
N THR A 181 -12.77 -14.83 -14.12
CA THR A 181 -13.56 -14.38 -15.27
C THR A 181 -13.28 -12.89 -15.56
N SER A 182 -13.12 -12.08 -14.49
CA SER A 182 -12.82 -10.66 -14.60
C SER A 182 -12.27 -10.10 -13.28
N PRO A 183 -11.24 -9.24 -13.32
CA PRO A 183 -10.34 -9.02 -14.46
C PRO A 183 -9.37 -10.19 -14.62
N SER A 184 -8.68 -10.27 -15.75
CA SER A 184 -7.63 -11.28 -15.99
C SER A 184 -6.31 -10.91 -15.28
N SER A 185 -6.14 -9.65 -14.90
CA SER A 185 -4.99 -9.12 -14.15
C SER A 185 -5.34 -7.75 -13.58
N TRP A 186 -4.59 -7.29 -12.59
CA TRP A 186 -4.69 -5.94 -12.04
C TRP A 186 -3.47 -5.11 -12.46
N SER A 187 -3.64 -3.78 -12.46
CA SER A 187 -2.52 -2.85 -12.60
C SER A 187 -1.86 -2.65 -11.25
N ALA A 188 -0.54 -2.48 -11.25
CA ALA A 188 0.20 -2.10 -10.05
C ALA A 188 -0.22 -0.70 -9.57
N VAL A 189 -0.19 -0.50 -8.26
CA VAL A 189 -0.55 0.75 -7.57
C VAL A 189 0.53 1.10 -6.55
N ASP A 190 0.59 2.36 -6.16
CA ASP A 190 1.41 2.81 -5.04
C ASP A 190 0.52 2.92 -3.79
N ILE A 191 1.05 2.56 -2.62
CA ILE A 191 0.31 2.58 -1.35
C ILE A 191 1.17 3.29 -0.31
N ASP A 192 0.69 4.44 0.17
CA ASP A 192 1.36 5.20 1.21
C ASP A 192 1.36 4.45 2.55
N ALA A 193 2.29 4.82 3.45
CA ALA A 193 2.43 4.21 4.76
C ALA A 193 1.13 4.30 5.57
N GLY A 194 0.61 3.16 6.02
CA GLY A 194 -0.64 3.04 6.78
C GLY A 194 -1.91 3.00 5.94
N ASP A 195 -1.82 3.20 4.62
CA ASP A 195 -2.96 3.11 3.70
C ASP A 195 -3.17 1.69 3.16
N ASN A 196 -4.28 1.49 2.47
CA ASN A 196 -4.60 0.23 1.81
C ASN A 196 -5.19 0.44 0.41
N TYR A 197 -5.12 -0.61 -0.40
CA TYR A 197 -5.79 -0.66 -1.69
C TYR A 197 -6.59 -1.96 -1.83
N VAL A 198 -7.75 -1.88 -2.49
CA VAL A 198 -8.67 -3.01 -2.67
C VAL A 198 -8.69 -3.44 -4.14
N PHE A 199 -8.25 -4.66 -4.39
CA PHE A 199 -8.38 -5.34 -5.67
C PHE A 199 -9.65 -6.20 -5.65
N SER A 200 -10.42 -6.17 -6.74
CA SER A 200 -11.65 -6.96 -6.87
C SER A 200 -11.56 -7.86 -8.08
N GLY A 201 -12.05 -9.08 -7.94
CA GLY A 201 -12.13 -10.05 -9.03
C GLY A 201 -13.37 -10.92 -8.95
N SER A 202 -13.74 -11.57 -10.03
CA SER A 202 -14.89 -12.45 -10.06
C SER A 202 -14.63 -13.73 -10.87
N TYR A 203 -15.32 -14.79 -10.49
CA TYR A 203 -15.37 -16.03 -11.23
C TYR A 203 -16.81 -16.47 -11.40
N VAL A 204 -17.25 -16.69 -12.64
CA VAL A 204 -18.57 -17.27 -12.93
C VAL A 204 -18.43 -18.78 -12.89
N ILE A 205 -19.17 -19.44 -12.00
CA ILE A 205 -19.22 -20.88 -11.90
C ILE A 205 -19.91 -21.42 -13.17
N THR A 206 -19.22 -22.28 -13.89
CA THR A 206 -19.68 -22.81 -15.18
C THR A 206 -20.23 -24.24 -15.05
N ASP A 207 -20.89 -24.73 -16.10
CA ASP A 207 -21.31 -26.14 -16.16
C ASP A 207 -20.13 -27.13 -16.03
N ALA A 208 -18.94 -26.75 -16.42
CA ALA A 208 -17.74 -27.58 -16.24
C ALA A 208 -17.36 -27.76 -14.76
N ASP A 209 -17.79 -26.85 -13.90
CA ASP A 209 -17.49 -26.86 -12.46
C ASP A 209 -18.49 -27.70 -11.65
N ARG A 210 -19.59 -28.13 -12.25
CA ARG A 210 -20.68 -28.86 -11.56
C ARG A 210 -20.22 -30.12 -10.83
N TYR A 211 -19.09 -30.70 -11.22
CA TYR A 211 -18.53 -31.92 -10.62
C TYR A 211 -17.35 -31.66 -9.70
N ARG A 212 -17.07 -30.40 -9.37
CA ARG A 212 -16.06 -30.00 -8.41
C ARG A 212 -16.68 -29.93 -7.02
N ALA A 213 -15.92 -30.30 -5.99
CA ALA A 213 -16.37 -30.13 -4.60
C ALA A 213 -16.20 -28.70 -4.10
N SER A 214 -15.16 -28.01 -4.57
CA SER A 214 -14.87 -26.64 -4.18
C SER A 214 -13.98 -25.91 -5.17
N ILE A 215 -13.95 -24.59 -5.05
CA ILE A 215 -13.03 -23.68 -5.70
C ILE A 215 -12.20 -23.01 -4.60
N ILE A 216 -10.87 -23.08 -4.70
CA ILE A 216 -9.91 -22.61 -3.72
C ILE A 216 -9.11 -21.49 -4.38
N ASN A 217 -8.97 -20.34 -3.69
CA ASN A 217 -8.30 -19.17 -4.25
C ASN A 217 -7.37 -18.53 -3.24
N SER A 218 -6.08 -18.40 -3.61
CA SER A 218 -5.02 -17.74 -2.86
C SER A 218 -4.62 -16.40 -3.51
N ALA A 219 -3.83 -15.59 -2.80
CA ALA A 219 -3.26 -14.37 -3.34
C ALA A 219 -1.93 -14.04 -2.64
N ILE A 220 -0.99 -13.53 -3.43
CA ILE A 220 0.27 -12.96 -2.96
C ILE A 220 0.31 -11.50 -3.43
N ALA A 221 0.63 -10.58 -2.51
CA ALA A 221 0.93 -9.19 -2.83
C ALA A 221 2.43 -8.95 -2.81
N THR A 222 2.93 -8.17 -3.76
CA THR A 222 4.34 -7.75 -3.82
C THR A 222 4.41 -6.27 -4.13
N GLY A 223 5.39 -5.56 -3.59
CA GLY A 223 5.68 -4.15 -3.86
C GLY A 223 7.14 -3.85 -3.60
N TYR A 224 7.56 -2.61 -3.76
CA TYR A 224 8.94 -2.17 -3.56
C TYR A 224 8.98 -1.00 -2.60
N ASP A 225 9.91 -1.04 -1.65
CA ASP A 225 10.21 0.08 -0.78
C ASP A 225 11.01 1.18 -1.52
N PRO A 226 11.24 2.37 -0.92
CA PRO A 226 12.01 3.45 -1.55
C PRO A 226 13.46 3.09 -1.89
N SER A 227 14.03 2.06 -1.26
CA SER A 227 15.38 1.55 -1.61
C SER A 227 15.36 0.62 -2.83
N GLY A 228 14.18 0.24 -3.32
CA GLY A 228 13.97 -0.74 -4.38
C GLY A 228 14.00 -2.20 -3.90
N ALA A 229 13.97 -2.44 -2.58
CA ALA A 229 13.85 -3.79 -2.04
C ALA A 229 12.41 -4.29 -2.12
N GLU A 230 12.25 -5.56 -2.49
CA GLU A 230 10.93 -6.21 -2.58
C GLU A 230 10.35 -6.47 -1.19
N VAL A 231 9.07 -6.14 -1.04
CA VAL A 231 8.23 -6.43 0.13
C VAL A 231 7.07 -7.28 -0.34
N SER A 232 6.81 -8.40 0.33
CA SER A 232 5.74 -9.31 -0.08
C SER A 232 5.03 -9.92 1.12
N ASP A 233 3.76 -10.27 0.89
CA ASP A 233 2.94 -11.02 1.84
C ASP A 233 1.99 -11.95 1.09
N GLU A 234 1.65 -13.09 1.70
CA GLU A 234 0.69 -14.07 1.19
C GLU A 234 -0.44 -14.24 2.20
N ILE A 235 -1.66 -14.40 1.73
CA ILE A 235 -2.79 -14.67 2.63
C ILE A 235 -2.54 -15.93 3.47
N ASP A 236 -2.81 -15.86 4.78
CA ASP A 236 -2.60 -16.95 5.74
C ASP A 236 -3.35 -18.22 5.38
N SER A 237 -4.54 -18.09 4.77
CA SER A 237 -5.37 -19.22 4.37
C SER A 237 -6.16 -18.90 3.10
N PRO A 238 -6.09 -19.76 2.08
CA PRO A 238 -6.89 -19.60 0.86
C PRO A 238 -8.39 -19.53 1.14
N THR A 239 -9.10 -18.68 0.40
CA THR A 239 -10.57 -18.69 0.42
C THR A 239 -11.09 -19.94 -0.29
N THR A 240 -12.09 -20.60 0.31
CA THR A 240 -12.71 -21.81 -0.25
C THR A 240 -14.21 -21.60 -0.43
N VAL A 241 -14.69 -21.78 -1.64
CA VAL A 241 -16.12 -21.81 -1.97
C VAL A 241 -16.51 -23.23 -2.30
N SER A 242 -17.42 -23.80 -1.50
CA SER A 242 -17.96 -25.15 -1.74
C SER A 242 -19.05 -25.13 -2.81
N ILE A 243 -18.99 -26.08 -3.73
CA ILE A 243 -20.03 -26.34 -4.72
C ILE A 243 -20.98 -27.40 -4.14
N ALA A 244 -22.23 -27.02 -3.92
CA ALA A 244 -23.22 -27.95 -3.33
C ALA A 244 -23.59 -29.08 -4.32
N ALA A 245 -23.53 -30.33 -3.85
CA ALA A 245 -24.06 -31.47 -4.63
C ALA A 245 -25.59 -31.42 -4.62
N ASN A 246 -26.18 -31.31 -5.80
CA ASN A 246 -27.64 -31.30 -6.00
C ASN A 246 -28.04 -32.35 -7.06
N PRO A 247 -28.14 -33.65 -6.68
CA PRO A 247 -28.56 -34.68 -7.61
C PRO A 247 -30.06 -34.54 -8.00
N SER A 248 -30.39 -34.55 -9.28
CA SER A 248 -31.75 -34.45 -9.76
C SER A 248 -31.89 -35.21 -11.10
N ILE A 249 -33.04 -35.83 -11.30
CA ILE A 249 -33.35 -36.60 -12.51
C ILE A 249 -34.76 -36.28 -12.97
N GLU A 250 -34.91 -36.11 -14.27
CA GLU A 250 -36.21 -35.98 -14.92
C GLU A 250 -36.43 -37.16 -15.86
N VAL A 251 -37.64 -37.74 -15.84
CA VAL A 251 -38.05 -38.78 -16.73
C VAL A 251 -39.30 -38.36 -17.49
N THR A 252 -39.22 -38.39 -18.81
CA THR A 252 -40.39 -38.18 -19.68
C THR A 252 -40.68 -39.42 -20.47
N LYS A 253 -41.98 -39.68 -20.76
CA LYS A 253 -42.43 -40.77 -21.61
C LYS A 253 -43.48 -40.25 -22.58
N THR A 254 -43.26 -40.51 -23.85
CA THR A 254 -44.22 -40.25 -24.93
C THR A 254 -44.63 -41.54 -25.62
N ALA A 255 -45.79 -41.55 -26.22
CA ALA A 255 -46.26 -42.65 -27.02
C ALA A 255 -46.73 -42.13 -28.38
N GLU A 256 -46.37 -42.82 -29.42
CA GLU A 256 -46.79 -42.57 -30.79
C GLU A 256 -47.31 -43.90 -31.40
N ILE A 257 -48.39 -43.81 -32.15
CA ILE A 257 -48.91 -44.98 -32.91
C ILE A 257 -48.26 -44.95 -34.29
N ILE A 258 -47.54 -46.00 -34.62
CA ILE A 258 -46.96 -46.19 -35.95
C ILE A 258 -47.97 -46.99 -36.73
N GLU A 259 -48.65 -46.35 -37.66
CA GLU A 259 -49.64 -46.93 -38.53
C GLU A 259 -48.97 -47.83 -39.61
N ASP A 260 -49.58 -48.98 -39.93
CA ASP A 260 -49.07 -49.98 -40.91
C ASP A 260 -49.30 -49.58 -42.38
N GLY A 261 -49.68 -48.32 -42.65
CA GLY A 261 -49.97 -47.77 -43.99
C GLY A 261 -51.41 -47.34 -44.19
N TYR A 262 -52.25 -47.45 -43.20
CA TYR A 262 -53.62 -46.94 -43.16
C TYR A 262 -53.66 -45.68 -42.24
N THR A 263 -54.60 -44.77 -42.48
CA THR A 263 -54.73 -43.52 -41.76
C THR A 263 -55.58 -43.59 -40.48
N THR A 264 -55.98 -44.75 -40.07
CA THR A 264 -56.85 -45.03 -38.90
C THR A 264 -56.23 -46.09 -38.03
N THR A 265 -56.17 -45.86 -36.71
CA THR A 265 -55.70 -46.87 -35.74
C THR A 265 -56.48 -48.18 -35.83
N GLN A 266 -55.80 -49.26 -36.04
CA GLN A 266 -56.38 -50.56 -36.25
C GLN A 266 -55.52 -51.74 -35.70
N LEU A 267 -56.01 -52.92 -35.78
CA LEU A 267 -55.31 -54.15 -35.40
C LEU A 267 -54.06 -54.32 -36.29
N GLY A 268 -52.87 -54.33 -35.70
CA GLY A 268 -51.58 -54.45 -36.38
C GLY A 268 -50.67 -53.22 -36.18
N ASP A 269 -51.22 -52.05 -35.82
CA ASP A 269 -50.45 -50.88 -35.49
C ASP A 269 -49.59 -51.11 -34.25
N VAL A 270 -48.44 -50.47 -34.26
CA VAL A 270 -47.46 -50.56 -33.16
C VAL A 270 -47.48 -49.28 -32.36
N ILE A 271 -47.59 -49.42 -31.04
CA ILE A 271 -47.37 -48.27 -30.14
C ILE A 271 -45.88 -48.20 -29.81
N GLN A 272 -45.26 -47.17 -30.29
CA GLN A 272 -43.89 -46.87 -29.95
C GLN A 272 -43.86 -45.98 -28.71
N TYR A 273 -43.11 -46.38 -27.69
CA TYR A 273 -42.84 -45.58 -26.50
C TYR A 273 -41.41 -45.02 -26.57
N THR A 274 -41.27 -43.71 -26.35
CA THR A 274 -39.97 -43.07 -26.16
C THR A 274 -39.87 -42.66 -24.69
N ILE A 275 -38.84 -43.14 -24.01
CA ILE A 275 -38.53 -42.75 -22.63
C ILE A 275 -37.21 -41.94 -22.68
N SER A 276 -37.26 -40.70 -22.23
CA SER A 276 -36.09 -39.86 -22.07
C SER A 276 -35.79 -39.69 -20.58
N ILE A 277 -34.53 -39.85 -20.22
CA ILE A 277 -34.02 -39.68 -18.86
C ILE A 277 -32.96 -38.56 -18.92
N THR A 278 -33.16 -37.47 -18.19
CA THR A 278 -32.27 -36.33 -18.17
C THR A 278 -31.74 -36.13 -16.76
N ASN A 279 -30.42 -36.02 -16.61
CA ASN A 279 -29.83 -35.56 -15.37
C ASN A 279 -30.00 -34.04 -15.30
N THR A 280 -30.91 -33.56 -14.44
CA THR A 280 -31.21 -32.14 -14.24
C THR A 280 -30.44 -31.54 -13.04
N GLY A 281 -29.68 -32.39 -12.33
CA GLY A 281 -28.81 -31.95 -11.20
C GLY A 281 -27.40 -31.60 -11.63
N ASN A 282 -26.59 -31.22 -10.64
CA ASN A 282 -25.18 -30.85 -10.80
C ASN A 282 -24.19 -31.97 -10.42
N THR A 283 -24.69 -33.20 -10.19
CA THR A 283 -23.86 -34.37 -9.87
C THR A 283 -24.05 -35.49 -10.90
N ALA A 284 -22.98 -36.26 -11.15
CA ALA A 284 -23.08 -37.45 -12.00
C ALA A 284 -24.03 -38.50 -11.39
N LEU A 285 -24.90 -39.08 -12.21
CA LEU A 285 -25.82 -40.15 -11.81
C LEU A 285 -25.43 -41.44 -12.52
N THR A 286 -25.48 -42.57 -11.78
CA THR A 286 -25.34 -43.89 -12.36
C THR A 286 -26.77 -44.46 -12.53
N ILE A 287 -27.14 -44.79 -13.75
CA ILE A 287 -28.41 -45.46 -14.04
C ILE A 287 -28.17 -46.98 -13.97
N THR A 288 -28.87 -47.66 -13.08
CA THR A 288 -28.78 -49.12 -12.87
C THR A 288 -30.03 -49.80 -13.36
#